data_5360eb0427f70333c001b0bbc2910d0f
#
_entry.id   5360eb0427f70333c001b0bbc2910d0f
#
_cell.length_a   1.000
_cell.length_b   1.000
_cell.length_c   1.000
_cell.angle_alpha   90.00
_cell.angle_beta   90.00
_cell.angle_gamma   90.00
#
_symmetry.space_group_name_H-M   'P 1'
#
loop_
_entity.id
_entity.type
_entity.pdbx_description
1 polymer ?
#
loop_
_entity_poly.entity_id
_entity_poly.type
_entity_poly.pdbx_seq_one_letter_code
_entity_poly.pdbx_strand_id
1 'polypeptide(L)'
;WGQTVFMGDPFSYNGTGKELLNDAFQFGGVIVLLGLINIYIMFNIGLEESKKFFELLCLLVVIMIPVFLVGAWKYKLSRTTWRNIRFSFRGKRIDAFTLYFFGGIISTLTLGLYWPFFKIKTEQFWREQFWIGNVQFRFSGVGKEFFKKFIIAVLLTPLTLGFYLFWFIADLKRYLWSHTHVFGATFHFPIKGQDYMKLKLANFFILLFTLGVGFPWTVVRNQKFVTDNLVLLGSIELNRIVHEKR
;
A
#
# COMPACT_ATOMS: atom_id res chain seq x y z
N TRP A 1 5.19 -7.32 -13.40
CA TRP A 1 3.85 -7.84 -13.72
C TRP A 1 3.89 -8.94 -14.78
N GLY A 2 4.59 -8.75 -15.90
CA GLY A 2 4.62 -9.72 -17.00
C GLY A 2 5.10 -11.13 -16.65
N GLN A 3 5.71 -11.33 -15.49
CA GLN A 3 6.09 -12.67 -14.98
C GLN A 3 5.10 -13.23 -13.95
N THR A 4 4.09 -12.45 -13.54
CA THR A 4 3.06 -12.92 -12.62
C THR A 4 1.98 -13.61 -13.42
N VAL A 5 1.74 -14.88 -13.12
CA VAL A 5 0.73 -15.71 -13.78
C VAL A 5 -0.43 -15.89 -12.81
N PHE A 6 -1.65 -15.68 -13.28
CA PHE A 6 -2.87 -15.94 -12.55
C PHE A 6 -3.75 -16.88 -13.38
N MET A 7 -4.06 -18.05 -12.83
CA MET A 7 -4.85 -19.09 -13.50
C MET A 7 -4.30 -19.50 -14.89
N GLY A 8 -2.99 -19.57 -15.03
CA GLY A 8 -2.31 -19.95 -16.28
C GLY A 8 -2.06 -18.79 -17.26
N ASP A 9 -2.65 -17.61 -17.03
CA ASP A 9 -2.48 -16.46 -17.92
C ASP A 9 -1.64 -15.35 -17.25
N PRO A 10 -0.66 -14.77 -17.96
CA PRO A 10 0.16 -13.70 -17.44
C PRO A 10 -0.60 -12.37 -17.41
N PHE A 11 -0.24 -11.53 -16.43
CA PHE A 11 -0.65 -10.14 -16.47
C PHE A 11 0.16 -9.38 -17.53
N SER A 12 -0.47 -8.49 -18.26
CA SER A 12 0.21 -7.56 -19.15
C SER A 12 0.13 -6.13 -18.60
N TYR A 13 1.23 -5.41 -18.74
CA TYR A 13 1.35 -4.01 -18.32
C TYR A 13 1.76 -3.15 -19.49
N ASN A 14 0.89 -2.23 -19.89
CA ASN A 14 1.03 -1.39 -21.07
C ASN A 14 1.47 0.05 -20.74
N GLY A 15 1.99 0.29 -19.53
CA GLY A 15 2.55 1.59 -19.16
C GLY A 15 3.94 1.79 -19.76
N THR A 16 4.19 2.98 -20.30
CA THR A 16 5.49 3.33 -20.86
C THR A 16 6.37 4.03 -19.83
N GLY A 17 7.68 3.74 -19.85
CA GLY A 17 8.65 4.43 -18.98
C GLY A 17 8.69 5.95 -19.23
N LYS A 18 8.36 6.39 -20.46
CA LYS A 18 8.31 7.79 -20.83
C LYS A 18 7.20 8.56 -20.12
N GLU A 19 6.01 7.94 -19.95
CA GLU A 19 4.92 8.52 -19.16
C GLU A 19 5.31 8.69 -17.68
N LEU A 20 5.94 7.65 -17.10
CA LEU A 20 6.43 7.70 -15.71
C LEU A 20 7.52 8.76 -15.52
N LEU A 21 8.42 8.92 -16.48
CA LEU A 21 9.45 9.96 -16.45
C LEU A 21 8.82 11.37 -16.50
N ASN A 22 7.84 11.58 -17.37
CA ASN A 22 7.16 12.88 -17.48
C ASN A 22 6.47 13.27 -16.16
N ASP A 23 5.77 12.32 -15.54
CA ASP A 23 5.14 12.53 -14.22
C ASP A 23 6.21 12.79 -13.15
N ALA A 24 7.31 12.02 -13.16
CA ALA A 24 8.41 12.21 -12.22
C ALA A 24 9.09 13.59 -12.40
N PHE A 25 9.26 14.07 -13.62
CA PHE A 25 9.80 15.42 -13.88
C PHE A 25 8.86 16.52 -13.40
N GLN A 26 7.54 16.37 -13.58
CA GLN A 26 6.58 17.35 -13.07
C GLN A 26 6.61 17.43 -11.54
N PHE A 27 6.55 16.28 -10.85
CA PHE A 27 6.66 16.25 -9.39
C PHE A 27 8.04 16.68 -8.89
N GLY A 28 9.11 16.23 -9.54
CA GLY A 28 10.47 16.63 -9.21
C GLY A 28 10.69 18.13 -9.38
N GLY A 29 10.15 18.73 -10.44
CA GLY A 29 10.20 20.18 -10.67
C GLY A 29 9.52 20.98 -9.57
N VAL A 30 8.36 20.51 -9.09
CA VAL A 30 7.68 21.14 -7.95
C VAL A 30 8.52 21.06 -6.68
N ILE A 31 9.11 19.88 -6.38
CA ILE A 31 9.98 19.69 -5.21
C ILE A 31 11.20 20.61 -5.28
N VAL A 32 11.85 20.70 -6.45
CA VAL A 32 12.99 21.60 -6.67
C VAL A 32 12.59 23.06 -6.45
N LEU A 33 11.45 23.49 -7.02
CA LEU A 33 10.93 24.84 -6.83
C LEU A 33 10.69 25.18 -5.36
N LEU A 34 10.04 24.27 -4.62
CA LEU A 34 9.80 24.45 -3.18
C LEU A 34 11.11 24.46 -2.38
N GLY A 35 12.10 23.68 -2.78
CA GLY A 35 13.45 23.70 -2.22
C GLY A 35 14.14 25.05 -2.46
N LEU A 36 14.05 25.60 -3.67
CA LEU A 36 14.60 26.92 -4.00
C LEU A 36 13.92 28.05 -3.19
N ILE A 37 12.59 27.97 -3.01
CA ILE A 37 11.86 28.91 -2.15
C ILE A 37 12.35 28.80 -0.70
N ASN A 38 12.54 27.60 -0.19
CA ASN A 38 13.06 27.40 1.17
C ASN A 38 14.47 27.97 1.33
N ILE A 39 15.36 27.78 0.35
CA ILE A 39 16.70 28.36 0.32
C ILE A 39 16.63 29.91 0.29
N TYR A 40 15.74 30.47 -0.52
CA TYR A 40 15.53 31.91 -0.59
C TYR A 40 15.08 32.48 0.78
N ILE A 41 14.13 31.80 1.46
CA ILE A 41 13.68 32.19 2.82
C ILE A 41 14.86 32.13 3.79
N MET A 42 15.68 31.09 3.74
CA MET A 42 16.81 30.91 4.61
C MET A 42 17.82 32.07 4.52
N PHE A 43 18.12 32.53 3.30
CA PHE A 43 19.13 33.62 3.09
C PHE A 43 18.59 35.03 3.29
N ASN A 44 17.32 35.28 2.99
CA ASN A 44 16.76 36.64 3.01
C ASN A 44 15.89 36.95 4.24
N ILE A 45 15.30 35.93 4.86
CA ILE A 45 14.36 36.09 5.97
C ILE A 45 14.97 35.53 7.27
N GLY A 46 15.63 34.37 7.18
CA GLY A 46 16.32 33.76 8.30
C GLY A 46 16.09 32.26 8.44
N LEU A 47 16.99 31.63 9.21
CA LEU A 47 16.96 30.16 9.42
C LEU A 47 15.69 29.69 10.14
N GLU A 48 15.17 30.46 11.09
CA GLU A 48 13.98 30.06 11.84
C GLU A 48 12.73 30.02 10.96
N GLU A 49 12.55 30.99 10.09
CA GLU A 49 11.43 31.00 9.13
C GLU A 49 11.57 29.91 8.05
N SER A 50 12.80 29.65 7.60
CA SER A 50 13.09 28.52 6.71
C SER A 50 12.73 27.18 7.34
N LYS A 51 13.04 26.95 8.62
CA LYS A 51 12.64 25.73 9.34
C LYS A 51 11.13 25.59 9.43
N LYS A 52 10.43 26.66 9.83
CA LYS A 52 8.96 26.66 9.92
C LYS A 52 8.31 26.36 8.57
N PHE A 53 8.81 26.96 7.49
CA PHE A 53 8.33 26.69 6.14
C PHE A 53 8.55 25.22 5.75
N PHE A 54 9.73 24.67 6.05
CA PHE A 54 10.04 23.27 5.75
C PHE A 54 9.15 22.31 6.55
N GLU A 55 8.93 22.57 7.84
CA GLU A 55 8.05 21.77 8.69
C GLU A 55 6.60 21.78 8.17
N LEU A 56 6.10 22.97 7.81
CA LEU A 56 4.76 23.12 7.22
C LEU A 56 4.65 22.36 5.88
N LEU A 57 5.67 22.45 5.05
CA LEU A 57 5.73 21.74 3.78
C LEU A 57 5.72 20.23 3.99
N CYS A 58 6.53 19.71 4.91
CA CYS A 58 6.54 18.29 5.27
C CYS A 58 5.17 17.81 5.76
N LEU A 59 4.53 18.57 6.63
CA LEU A 59 3.19 18.28 7.13
C LEU A 59 2.17 18.21 5.98
N LEU A 60 2.18 19.19 5.08
CA LEU A 60 1.30 19.23 3.93
C LEU A 60 1.52 18.03 3.00
N VAL A 61 2.78 17.68 2.73
CA VAL A 61 3.11 16.49 1.91
C VAL A 61 2.57 15.23 2.56
N VAL A 62 2.76 15.04 3.87
CA VAL A 62 2.26 13.86 4.60
C VAL A 62 0.73 13.77 4.51
N ILE A 63 0.03 14.88 4.70
CA ILE A 63 -1.43 14.95 4.59
C ILE A 63 -1.92 14.63 3.16
N MET A 64 -1.13 14.99 2.14
CA MET A 64 -1.49 14.76 0.74
C MET A 64 -1.13 13.35 0.23
N ILE A 65 -0.33 12.57 0.94
CA ILE A 65 0.06 11.20 0.52
C ILE A 65 -1.13 10.35 0.03
N PRO A 66 -2.27 10.22 0.76
CA PRO A 66 -3.38 9.39 0.32
C PRO A 66 -4.01 9.86 -1.00
N VAL A 67 -4.01 11.16 -1.25
CA VAL A 67 -4.50 11.76 -2.50
C VAL A 67 -3.63 11.34 -3.69
N PHE A 68 -2.30 11.39 -3.51
CA PHE A 68 -1.35 10.94 -4.53
C PHE A 68 -1.41 9.43 -4.75
N LEU A 69 -1.58 8.64 -3.69
CA LEU A 69 -1.73 7.19 -3.80
C LEU A 69 -2.94 6.80 -4.64
N VAL A 70 -4.08 7.49 -4.50
CA VAL A 70 -5.27 7.25 -5.36
C VAL A 70 -4.92 7.50 -6.84
N GLY A 71 -4.19 8.58 -7.14
CA GLY A 71 -3.73 8.87 -8.50
C GLY A 71 -2.82 7.77 -9.05
N ALA A 72 -1.83 7.36 -8.26
CA ALA A 72 -0.88 6.31 -8.62
C ALA A 72 -1.57 4.95 -8.88
N TRP A 73 -2.53 4.57 -8.05
CA TRP A 73 -3.31 3.34 -8.25
C TRP A 73 -4.22 3.41 -9.48
N LYS A 74 -4.88 4.55 -9.73
CA LYS A 74 -5.67 4.77 -10.96
C LYS A 74 -4.81 4.59 -12.20
N TYR A 75 -3.64 5.23 -12.23
CA TYR A 75 -2.69 5.11 -13.33
C TYR A 75 -2.23 3.66 -13.52
N LYS A 76 -1.70 3.05 -12.45
CA LYS A 76 -1.14 1.70 -12.50
C LYS A 76 -2.16 0.65 -12.96
N LEU A 77 -3.38 0.68 -12.43
CA LEU A 77 -4.41 -0.30 -12.76
C LEU A 77 -4.98 -0.09 -14.16
N SER A 78 -5.15 1.15 -14.60
CA SER A 78 -5.62 1.42 -15.97
C SER A 78 -4.68 0.89 -17.05
N ARG A 79 -3.41 0.64 -16.71
CA ARG A 79 -2.38 0.08 -17.62
C ARG A 79 -2.17 -1.42 -17.42
N THR A 80 -2.83 -2.03 -16.43
CA THR A 80 -2.74 -3.47 -16.17
C THR A 80 -3.93 -4.17 -16.80
N THR A 81 -3.66 -5.26 -17.52
CA THR A 81 -4.70 -6.11 -18.12
C THR A 81 -4.43 -7.58 -17.79
N TRP A 82 -5.49 -8.37 -17.70
CA TRP A 82 -5.45 -9.82 -17.59
C TRP A 82 -6.51 -10.42 -18.52
N ARG A 83 -6.14 -11.32 -19.40
CA ARG A 83 -7.02 -11.85 -20.49
C ARG A 83 -7.69 -10.72 -21.28
N ASN A 84 -6.96 -9.66 -21.62
CA ASN A 84 -7.48 -8.43 -22.23
C ASN A 84 -8.51 -7.66 -21.40
N ILE A 85 -8.83 -8.07 -20.17
CA ILE A 85 -9.74 -7.35 -19.28
C ILE A 85 -8.92 -6.33 -18.48
N ARG A 86 -9.32 -5.07 -18.52
CA ARG A 86 -8.61 -3.99 -17.81
C ARG A 86 -8.97 -3.98 -16.34
N PHE A 87 -7.96 -3.69 -15.53
CA PHE A 87 -8.17 -3.32 -14.14
C PHE A 87 -8.54 -1.84 -14.05
N SER A 88 -9.30 -1.48 -13.04
CA SER A 88 -9.62 -0.08 -12.74
C SER A 88 -9.63 0.15 -11.22
N PHE A 89 -9.32 1.39 -10.83
CA PHE A 89 -9.45 1.87 -9.46
C PHE A 89 -10.47 2.99 -9.44
N ARG A 90 -11.56 2.82 -8.70
CA ARG A 90 -12.70 3.77 -8.71
C ARG A 90 -12.75 4.64 -7.45
N GLY A 91 -11.77 4.55 -6.56
CA GLY A 91 -11.71 5.37 -5.35
C GLY A 91 -11.61 6.86 -5.65
N LYS A 92 -12.33 7.67 -4.86
CA LYS A 92 -12.22 9.13 -4.94
C LYS A 92 -11.07 9.62 -4.07
N ARG A 93 -10.39 10.68 -4.52
CA ARG A 93 -9.29 11.30 -3.79
C ARG A 93 -9.75 11.88 -2.44
N ILE A 94 -10.95 12.48 -2.43
CA ILE A 94 -11.50 13.07 -1.22
C ILE A 94 -11.83 12.02 -0.15
N ASP A 95 -12.35 10.85 -0.55
CA ASP A 95 -12.66 9.77 0.39
C ASP A 95 -11.38 9.22 1.05
N ALA A 96 -10.30 9.08 0.27
CA ALA A 96 -9.00 8.71 0.81
C ALA A 96 -8.47 9.79 1.76
N PHE A 97 -8.54 11.07 1.37
CA PHE A 97 -8.12 12.17 2.22
C PHE A 97 -8.86 12.19 3.56
N THR A 98 -10.20 12.17 3.54
CA THR A 98 -11.02 12.20 4.76
C THR A 98 -10.76 11.00 5.66
N LEU A 99 -10.63 9.79 5.07
CA LEU A 99 -10.33 8.58 5.80
C LEU A 99 -8.99 8.67 6.55
N TYR A 100 -7.93 9.12 5.87
CA TYR A 100 -6.59 9.21 6.47
C TYR A 100 -6.48 10.39 7.43
N PHE A 101 -7.09 11.53 7.12
CA PHE A 101 -7.06 12.71 7.97
C PHE A 101 -7.76 12.45 9.32
N PHE A 102 -9.03 12.05 9.30
CA PHE A 102 -9.76 11.77 10.53
C PHE A 102 -9.26 10.51 11.24
N GLY A 103 -8.92 9.46 10.49
CA GLY A 103 -8.36 8.23 11.07
C GLY A 103 -7.02 8.48 11.73
N GLY A 104 -6.18 9.34 11.17
CA GLY A 104 -4.91 9.75 11.75
C GLY A 104 -5.11 10.55 13.03
N ILE A 105 -5.98 11.57 13.02
CA ILE A 105 -6.29 12.38 14.20
C ILE A 105 -6.81 11.49 15.35
N ILE A 106 -7.80 10.64 15.09
CA ILE A 106 -8.36 9.77 16.12
C ILE A 106 -7.30 8.78 16.64
N SER A 107 -6.45 8.24 15.76
CA SER A 107 -5.37 7.33 16.18
C SER A 107 -4.36 8.04 17.08
N THR A 108 -4.02 9.30 16.79
CA THR A 108 -3.11 10.10 17.62
C THR A 108 -3.76 10.43 18.97
N LEU A 109 -5.01 10.90 18.99
CA LEU A 109 -5.73 11.22 20.22
C LEU A 109 -5.94 10.00 21.13
N THR A 110 -6.06 8.81 20.56
CA THR A 110 -6.19 7.56 21.30
C THR A 110 -4.87 6.86 21.61
N LEU A 111 -3.73 7.56 21.45
CA LEU A 111 -2.37 7.03 21.62
C LEU A 111 -2.14 5.72 20.83
N GLY A 112 -2.73 5.62 19.64
CA GLY A 112 -2.61 4.46 18.76
C GLY A 112 -3.63 3.32 19.03
N LEU A 113 -4.46 3.40 20.07
CA LEU A 113 -5.45 2.34 20.35
C LEU A 113 -6.51 2.20 19.24
N TYR A 114 -6.78 3.27 18.50
CA TYR A 114 -7.68 3.24 17.34
C TYR A 114 -7.04 2.61 16.09
N TRP A 115 -5.72 2.40 16.05
CA TRP A 115 -4.97 1.94 14.87
C TRP A 115 -5.54 0.68 14.20
N PRO A 116 -5.99 -0.39 14.91
CA PRO A 116 -6.55 -1.57 14.25
C PRO A 116 -7.82 -1.27 13.45
N PHE A 117 -8.69 -0.43 13.99
CA PHE A 117 -9.92 -0.01 13.31
C PHE A 117 -9.60 0.86 12.09
N PHE A 118 -8.68 1.81 12.26
CA PHE A 118 -8.20 2.64 11.16
C PHE A 118 -7.56 1.80 10.06
N LYS A 119 -6.69 0.85 10.42
CA LYS A 119 -6.02 -0.04 9.46
C LYS A 119 -7.03 -0.89 8.68
N ILE A 120 -8.02 -1.46 9.32
CA ILE A 120 -9.05 -2.25 8.65
C ILE A 120 -9.90 -1.38 7.72
N LYS A 121 -10.31 -0.17 8.13
CA LYS A 121 -11.05 0.76 7.26
C LYS A 121 -10.23 1.20 6.05
N THR A 122 -8.93 1.44 6.21
CA THR A 122 -8.07 1.78 5.06
C THR A 122 -7.91 0.61 4.10
N GLU A 123 -7.74 -0.62 4.60
CA GLU A 123 -7.68 -1.81 3.75
C GLU A 123 -9.00 -2.06 3.03
N GLN A 124 -10.13 -1.87 3.71
CA GLN A 124 -11.45 -1.94 3.10
C GLN A 124 -11.57 -0.94 1.95
N PHE A 125 -11.26 0.34 2.19
CA PHE A 125 -11.28 1.37 1.16
C PHE A 125 -10.43 0.98 -0.04
N TRP A 126 -9.15 0.60 0.18
CA TRP A 126 -8.28 0.26 -0.93
C TRP A 126 -8.77 -0.97 -1.70
N ARG A 127 -9.19 -2.05 -1.06
CA ARG A 127 -9.60 -3.30 -1.71
C ARG A 127 -10.91 -3.16 -2.46
N GLU A 128 -11.91 -2.53 -1.87
CA GLU A 128 -13.24 -2.37 -2.50
C GLU A 128 -13.23 -1.43 -3.70
N GLN A 129 -12.20 -0.61 -3.87
CA GLN A 129 -12.05 0.25 -5.03
C GLN A 129 -11.31 -0.42 -6.22
N PHE A 130 -10.81 -1.65 -6.04
CA PHE A 130 -10.25 -2.45 -7.12
C PHE A 130 -11.35 -3.14 -7.92
N TRP A 131 -11.24 -3.05 -9.24
CA TRP A 131 -12.17 -3.68 -10.19
C TRP A 131 -11.41 -4.40 -11.28
N ILE A 132 -11.95 -5.55 -11.72
CA ILE A 132 -11.52 -6.29 -12.91
C ILE A 132 -12.70 -6.33 -13.87
N GLY A 133 -12.67 -5.51 -14.93
CA GLY A 133 -13.85 -5.30 -15.76
C GLY A 133 -15.04 -4.79 -14.92
N ASN A 134 -16.11 -5.58 -14.86
CA ASN A 134 -17.33 -5.29 -14.10
C ASN A 134 -17.34 -5.88 -12.67
N VAL A 135 -16.29 -6.61 -12.26
CA VAL A 135 -16.27 -7.29 -10.96
C VAL A 135 -15.44 -6.51 -9.95
N GLN A 136 -16.05 -6.23 -8.81
CA GLN A 136 -15.46 -5.54 -7.68
C GLN A 136 -14.84 -6.52 -6.69
N PHE A 137 -13.67 -6.16 -6.14
CA PHE A 137 -13.15 -6.82 -4.95
C PHE A 137 -14.00 -6.45 -3.74
N ARG A 138 -14.25 -7.41 -2.86
CA ARG A 138 -14.97 -7.21 -1.62
C ARG A 138 -14.08 -7.50 -0.42
N PHE A 139 -14.30 -6.77 0.66
CA PHE A 139 -13.57 -6.96 1.90
C PHE A 139 -14.54 -7.09 3.07
N SER A 140 -14.40 -8.17 3.86
CA SER A 140 -15.29 -8.49 4.99
C SER A 140 -14.62 -8.40 6.35
N GLY A 141 -13.40 -7.86 6.43
CA GLY A 141 -12.65 -7.77 7.70
C GLY A 141 -13.26 -6.74 8.66
N VAL A 142 -13.26 -7.08 9.95
CA VAL A 142 -13.80 -6.24 11.02
C VAL A 142 -12.71 -5.84 12.01
N GLY A 143 -12.57 -4.54 12.29
CA GLY A 143 -11.52 -4.01 13.18
C GLY A 143 -11.58 -4.59 14.60
N LYS A 144 -12.78 -4.89 15.12
CA LYS A 144 -12.98 -5.46 16.45
C LYS A 144 -12.33 -6.84 16.63
N GLU A 145 -12.37 -7.68 15.60
CA GLU A 145 -11.76 -9.01 15.62
C GLU A 145 -10.23 -8.92 15.69
N PHE A 146 -9.67 -7.94 14.98
CA PHE A 146 -8.22 -7.75 14.94
C PHE A 146 -7.68 -7.02 16.18
N PHE A 147 -8.53 -6.28 16.91
CA PHE A 147 -8.15 -5.50 18.09
C PHE A 147 -7.49 -6.36 19.19
N LYS A 148 -8.02 -7.56 19.46
CA LYS A 148 -7.41 -8.47 20.46
C LYS A 148 -5.96 -8.82 20.10
N LYS A 149 -5.70 -9.16 18.85
CA LYS A 149 -4.34 -9.47 18.36
C LYS A 149 -3.42 -8.26 18.46
N PHE A 150 -3.95 -7.07 18.22
CA PHE A 150 -3.20 -5.82 18.35
C PHE A 150 -2.78 -5.55 19.79
N ILE A 151 -3.67 -5.71 20.77
CA ILE A 151 -3.33 -5.52 22.19
C ILE A 151 -2.22 -6.50 22.63
N ILE A 152 -2.32 -7.77 22.22
CA ILE A 152 -1.27 -8.75 22.48
C ILE A 152 0.06 -8.29 21.86
N ALA A 153 0.02 -7.77 20.64
CA ALA A 153 1.21 -7.26 19.97
C ALA A 153 1.84 -6.06 20.68
N VAL A 154 1.01 -5.13 21.17
CA VAL A 154 1.49 -3.96 21.94
C VAL A 154 2.20 -4.41 23.23
N LEU A 155 1.69 -5.43 23.91
CA LEU A 155 2.30 -5.96 25.14
C LEU A 155 3.55 -6.79 24.87
N LEU A 156 3.54 -7.66 23.86
CA LEU A 156 4.65 -8.57 23.58
C LEU A 156 5.81 -7.93 22.82
N THR A 157 5.56 -6.88 22.04
CA THR A 157 6.60 -6.23 21.24
C THR A 157 7.75 -5.68 22.09
N PRO A 158 7.54 -4.91 23.18
CA PRO A 158 8.64 -4.47 24.04
C PRO A 158 9.33 -5.63 24.77
N LEU A 159 8.57 -6.63 25.23
CA LEU A 159 9.12 -7.80 25.91
C LEU A 159 10.04 -8.65 25.00
N THR A 160 9.76 -8.67 23.71
CA THR A 160 10.55 -9.41 22.69
C THR A 160 11.50 -8.51 21.92
N LEU A 161 11.84 -7.31 22.41
CA LEU A 161 12.71 -6.34 21.74
C LEU A 161 12.31 -6.10 20.26
N GLY A 162 10.98 -6.09 19.98
CA GLY A 162 10.44 -5.86 18.63
C GLY A 162 10.28 -7.13 17.78
N PHE A 163 10.84 -8.28 18.16
CA PHE A 163 10.74 -9.49 17.34
C PHE A 163 9.30 -9.96 17.12
N TYR A 164 8.42 -9.77 18.08
CA TYR A 164 7.02 -10.17 17.95
C TYR A 164 6.29 -9.47 16.79
N LEU A 165 6.74 -8.30 16.37
CA LEU A 165 6.16 -7.58 15.22
C LEU A 165 6.12 -8.41 13.94
N PHE A 166 7.10 -9.30 13.70
CA PHE A 166 7.10 -10.15 12.51
C PHE A 166 5.91 -11.12 12.50
N TRP A 167 5.59 -11.70 13.66
CA TRP A 167 4.41 -12.57 13.81
C TRP A 167 3.11 -11.79 13.69
N PHE A 168 3.04 -10.65 14.36
CA PHE A 168 1.87 -9.77 14.29
C PHE A 168 1.58 -9.30 12.85
N ILE A 169 2.60 -8.87 12.10
CA ILE A 169 2.42 -8.42 10.71
C ILE A 169 2.06 -9.61 9.79
N ALA A 170 2.61 -10.80 10.04
CA ALA A 170 2.21 -12.01 9.30
C ALA A 170 0.74 -12.35 9.55
N ASP A 171 0.29 -12.27 10.82
CA ASP A 171 -1.11 -12.49 11.19
C ASP A 171 -2.04 -11.42 10.59
N LEU A 172 -1.62 -10.15 10.60
CA LEU A 172 -2.36 -9.07 9.94
C LEU A 172 -2.53 -9.36 8.44
N LYS A 173 -1.44 -9.70 7.74
CA LYS A 173 -1.50 -10.01 6.31
C LYS A 173 -2.40 -11.23 6.03
N ARG A 174 -2.29 -12.27 6.84
CA ARG A 174 -3.15 -13.46 6.74
C ARG A 174 -4.62 -13.08 6.92
N TYR A 175 -4.94 -12.30 7.94
CA TYR A 175 -6.28 -11.80 8.21
C TYR A 175 -6.82 -10.97 7.04
N LEU A 176 -6.04 -10.02 6.54
CA LEU A 176 -6.46 -9.15 5.46
C LEU A 176 -6.75 -9.93 4.16
N TRP A 177 -5.92 -10.90 3.80
CA TRP A 177 -6.13 -11.71 2.61
C TRP A 177 -7.29 -12.68 2.76
N SER A 178 -7.46 -13.33 3.92
CA SER A 178 -8.59 -14.25 4.17
C SER A 178 -9.97 -13.56 4.16
N HIS A 179 -10.01 -12.25 4.33
CA HIS A 179 -11.24 -11.45 4.25
C HIS A 179 -11.38 -10.69 2.91
N THR A 180 -10.53 -11.02 1.93
CA THR A 180 -10.62 -10.43 0.58
C THR A 180 -11.24 -11.44 -0.37
N HIS A 181 -12.28 -11.01 -1.08
CA HIS A 181 -13.07 -11.86 -1.97
C HIS A 181 -13.10 -11.26 -3.37
N VAL A 182 -13.02 -12.13 -4.37
CA VAL A 182 -13.20 -11.76 -5.79
C VAL A 182 -13.80 -12.95 -6.54
N PHE A 183 -14.71 -12.71 -7.46
CA PHE A 183 -15.40 -13.76 -8.26
C PHE A 183 -16.09 -14.87 -7.44
N GLY A 184 -16.48 -14.60 -6.19
CA GLY A 184 -17.00 -15.62 -5.28
C GLY A 184 -15.93 -16.44 -4.57
N ALA A 185 -14.68 -16.32 -4.96
CA ALA A 185 -13.55 -16.98 -4.31
C ALA A 185 -12.89 -16.08 -3.24
N THR A 186 -12.18 -16.71 -2.31
CA THR A 186 -11.50 -16.05 -1.19
C THR A 186 -10.00 -16.26 -1.32
N PHE A 187 -9.23 -15.23 -1.04
CA PHE A 187 -7.78 -15.36 -0.97
C PHE A 187 -7.34 -16.03 0.32
N HIS A 188 -6.38 -16.93 0.20
CA HIS A 188 -5.71 -17.57 1.33
C HIS A 188 -4.21 -17.26 1.28
N PHE A 189 -3.64 -16.89 2.44
CA PHE A 189 -2.24 -16.48 2.53
C PHE A 189 -1.57 -17.18 3.73
N PRO A 190 -1.16 -18.46 3.59
CA PRO A 190 -0.73 -19.33 4.70
C PRO A 190 0.72 -19.08 5.13
N ILE A 191 1.14 -17.84 5.31
CA ILE A 191 2.49 -17.53 5.78
C ILE A 191 2.65 -17.68 7.29
N LYS A 192 3.81 -18.14 7.73
CA LYS A 192 4.20 -18.16 9.14
C LYS A 192 5.00 -16.90 9.51
N GLY A 193 4.93 -16.48 10.77
CA GLY A 193 5.71 -15.33 11.26
C GLY A 193 7.21 -15.49 11.04
N GLN A 194 7.72 -16.71 11.16
CA GLN A 194 9.13 -17.05 10.91
C GLN A 194 9.55 -16.78 9.45
N ASP A 195 8.70 -17.13 8.47
CA ASP A 195 9.01 -16.93 7.05
C ASP A 195 9.02 -15.44 6.71
N TYR A 196 8.08 -14.70 7.31
CA TYR A 196 8.05 -13.24 7.18
C TYR A 196 9.27 -12.58 7.83
N MET A 197 9.69 -13.06 9.01
CA MET A 197 10.90 -12.59 9.68
C MET A 197 12.15 -12.85 8.82
N LYS A 198 12.34 -14.07 8.31
CA LYS A 198 13.47 -14.41 7.43
C LYS A 198 13.52 -13.50 6.20
N LEU A 199 12.38 -13.24 5.56
CA LEU A 199 12.29 -12.32 4.44
C LEU A 199 12.76 -10.91 4.82
N LYS A 200 12.27 -10.40 5.96
CA LYS A 200 12.57 -9.02 6.39
C LYS A 200 14.02 -8.85 6.86
N LEU A 201 14.54 -9.82 7.59
CA LEU A 201 15.95 -9.81 7.99
C LEU A 201 16.89 -9.90 6.78
N ALA A 202 16.62 -10.79 5.83
CA ALA A 202 17.42 -10.87 4.61
C ALA A 202 17.37 -9.57 3.79
N ASN A 203 16.18 -8.92 3.70
CA ASN A 203 16.06 -7.62 3.04
C ASN A 203 16.79 -6.51 3.79
N PHE A 204 16.79 -6.54 5.12
CA PHE A 204 17.55 -5.61 5.95
C PHE A 204 19.05 -5.72 5.69
N PHE A 205 19.59 -6.94 5.68
CA PHE A 205 21.01 -7.15 5.38
C PHE A 205 21.38 -6.75 3.94
N ILE A 206 20.50 -7.02 2.95
CA ILE A 206 20.73 -6.53 1.59
C ILE A 206 20.86 -5.00 1.58
N LEU A 207 19.95 -4.28 2.23
CA LEU A 207 19.99 -2.82 2.28
C LEU A 207 21.22 -2.31 3.04
N LEU A 208 21.58 -2.96 4.14
CA LEU A 208 22.73 -2.59 4.96
C LEU A 208 24.04 -2.75 4.17
N PHE A 209 24.28 -3.93 3.58
CA PHE A 209 25.53 -4.21 2.86
C PHE A 209 25.63 -3.50 1.51
N THR A 210 24.50 -3.12 0.90
CA THR A 210 24.50 -2.37 -0.36
C THR A 210 24.34 -0.86 -0.18
N LEU A 211 24.37 -0.37 1.08
CA LEU A 211 24.14 1.05 1.41
C LEU A 211 22.87 1.62 0.76
N GLY A 212 21.81 0.79 0.70
CA GLY A 212 20.51 1.17 0.12
C GLY A 212 20.35 0.91 -1.39
N VAL A 213 21.44 0.69 -2.14
CA VAL A 213 21.35 0.39 -3.60
C VAL A 213 20.53 -0.87 -3.88
N GLY A 214 20.52 -1.82 -2.94
CA GLY A 214 19.71 -3.06 -2.99
C GLY A 214 18.19 -2.87 -2.87
N PHE A 215 17.67 -1.64 -2.69
CA PHE A 215 16.24 -1.38 -2.51
C PHE A 215 15.35 -1.98 -3.61
N PRO A 216 15.64 -1.86 -4.93
CA PRO A 216 14.82 -2.47 -5.97
C PRO A 216 14.70 -4.00 -5.82
N TRP A 217 15.78 -4.69 -5.44
CA TRP A 217 15.75 -6.14 -5.20
C TRP A 217 14.85 -6.51 -4.03
N THR A 218 14.89 -5.73 -2.94
CA THR A 218 14.00 -5.99 -1.78
C THR A 218 12.54 -5.81 -2.13
N VAL A 219 12.20 -4.84 -2.99
CA VAL A 219 10.84 -4.64 -3.51
C VAL A 219 10.38 -5.85 -4.32
N VAL A 220 11.20 -6.33 -5.25
CA VAL A 220 10.89 -7.51 -6.08
C VAL A 220 10.73 -8.76 -5.19
N ARG A 221 11.62 -8.99 -4.23
CA ARG A 221 11.52 -10.12 -3.28
C ARG A 221 10.25 -10.07 -2.44
N ASN A 222 9.86 -8.89 -1.95
CA ASN A 222 8.60 -8.74 -1.22
C ASN A 222 7.39 -9.07 -2.09
N GLN A 223 7.37 -8.61 -3.34
CA GLN A 223 6.29 -8.92 -4.29
C GLN A 223 6.24 -10.41 -4.60
N LYS A 224 7.39 -11.01 -4.93
CA LYS A 224 7.48 -12.44 -5.20
C LYS A 224 7.00 -13.28 -4.01
N PHE A 225 7.42 -12.93 -2.79
CA PHE A 225 6.95 -13.61 -1.58
C PHE A 225 5.44 -13.57 -1.42
N VAL A 226 4.80 -12.44 -1.76
CA VAL A 226 3.33 -12.33 -1.71
C VAL A 226 2.69 -13.19 -2.80
N THR A 227 3.16 -13.09 -4.04
CA THR A 227 2.56 -13.83 -5.17
C THR A 227 2.74 -15.34 -5.04
N ASP A 228 3.90 -15.82 -4.59
CA ASP A 228 4.19 -17.25 -4.45
C ASP A 228 3.38 -17.93 -3.32
N ASN A 229 2.99 -17.14 -2.29
CA ASN A 229 2.23 -17.66 -1.14
C ASN A 229 0.73 -17.32 -1.20
N LEU A 230 0.27 -16.56 -2.21
CA LEU A 230 -1.13 -16.20 -2.32
C LEU A 230 -1.88 -17.25 -3.12
N VAL A 231 -2.84 -17.90 -2.47
CA VAL A 231 -3.69 -18.92 -3.08
C VAL A 231 -5.13 -18.40 -3.14
N LEU A 232 -5.83 -18.66 -4.23
CA LEU A 232 -7.24 -18.36 -4.37
C LEU A 232 -8.05 -19.66 -4.20
N LEU A 233 -8.96 -19.67 -3.23
CA LEU A 233 -9.81 -20.80 -2.89
C LEU A 233 -11.26 -20.52 -3.30
N GLY A 234 -11.86 -21.41 -4.05
CA GLY A 234 -13.25 -21.33 -4.50
C GLY A 234 -13.41 -21.50 -6.01
N SER A 235 -14.64 -21.66 -6.45
CA SER A 235 -15.00 -21.75 -7.87
C SER A 235 -15.09 -20.33 -8.46
N ILE A 236 -14.32 -20.06 -9.49
CA ILE A 236 -14.33 -18.75 -10.16
C ILE A 236 -15.26 -18.83 -11.35
N GLU A 237 -16.33 -18.05 -11.32
CA GLU A 237 -17.24 -17.91 -12.46
C GLU A 237 -16.68 -16.89 -13.47
N LEU A 238 -15.70 -17.31 -14.27
CA LEU A 238 -15.06 -16.45 -15.28
C LEU A 238 -16.03 -15.94 -16.35
N ASN A 239 -17.10 -16.69 -16.61
CA ASN A 239 -18.09 -16.34 -17.64
C ASN A 239 -18.90 -15.07 -17.32
N ARG A 240 -18.84 -14.57 -16.08
CA ARG A 240 -19.50 -13.32 -15.67
C ARG A 240 -18.65 -12.07 -15.89
N ILE A 241 -17.41 -12.22 -16.32
CA ILE A 241 -16.53 -11.09 -16.54
C ILE A 241 -16.74 -10.55 -17.94
N VAL A 242 -17.34 -9.36 -18.02
CA VAL A 242 -17.57 -8.65 -19.27
C VAL A 242 -16.63 -7.46 -19.36
N HIS A 243 -16.11 -7.21 -20.57
CA HIS A 243 -15.43 -5.95 -20.86
C HIS A 243 -16.36 -4.78 -20.60
N GLU A 244 -15.93 -3.83 -19.78
CA GLU A 244 -16.66 -2.58 -19.63
C GLU A 244 -16.56 -1.81 -20.95
N LYS A 245 -17.67 -1.71 -21.67
CA LYS A 245 -17.77 -0.80 -22.83
C LYS A 245 -17.58 0.63 -22.33
N ARG A 246 -16.69 1.37 -22.96
CA ARG A 246 -16.49 2.81 -22.74
C ARG A 246 -17.76 3.58 -23.11
#